data_fc6fe06b7066dc7e59a90cf3d68ae124
#
_entry.id   fc6fe06b7066dc7e59a90cf3d68ae124
#
_cell.length_a   1.000
_cell.length_b   1.000
_cell.length_c   1.000
_cell.angle_alpha   90.00
_cell.angle_beta   90.00
_cell.angle_gamma   90.00
#
_symmetry.space_group_name_H-M   'P 1'
#
loop_
_entity.id
_entity.type
_entity.pdbx_description
1 polymer ?
#
loop_
_entity_poly.entity_id
_entity_poly.type
_entity_poly.pdbx_seq_one_letter_code
_entity_poly.pdbx_strand_id
1 'polypeptide(L)'
;MDFLALLRNAGFENAELVEETGFNSTPKTRGVLFRAEKPQTITKIEETATPIQIMNEKPPITPSKRTRPSMEAVVEKAYALGCRKAKIIDTQTVIIQKWVRWKCLYGCPFYNKDGYHPPLAPGVEETREMLGEYTRAILLNGPKGKALTDAAVRLEGEAYKMGFYKAFALTALPSGAGGESKPGAA
;
A
#
# COMPACT_ATOMS: atom_id res chain seq x y z
N MET A 1 -6.06 20.08 -12.79
CA MET A 1 -5.62 19.03 -13.74
C MET A 1 -6.85 18.24 -14.11
N ASP A 2 -7.19 18.17 -15.38
CA ASP A 2 -8.41 17.50 -15.85
C ASP A 2 -8.13 16.00 -16.02
N PHE A 3 -8.74 15.18 -15.16
CA PHE A 3 -8.53 13.73 -15.15
C PHE A 3 -9.10 13.05 -16.41
N LEU A 4 -10.19 13.56 -16.97
CA LEU A 4 -10.74 13.06 -18.25
C LEU A 4 -9.76 13.28 -19.41
N ALA A 5 -9.06 14.41 -19.42
CA ALA A 5 -8.01 14.67 -20.41
C ALA A 5 -6.84 13.68 -20.27
N LEU A 6 -6.47 13.30 -19.05
CA LEU A 6 -5.44 12.29 -18.82
C LEU A 6 -5.84 10.91 -19.37
N LEU A 7 -7.09 10.50 -19.15
CA LEU A 7 -7.60 9.23 -19.69
C LEU A 7 -7.59 9.21 -21.22
N ARG A 8 -8.04 10.29 -21.85
CA ARG A 8 -8.03 10.42 -23.31
C ARG A 8 -6.60 10.39 -23.87
N ASN A 9 -5.67 11.12 -23.24
CA ASN A 9 -4.27 11.12 -23.65
C ASN A 9 -3.58 9.74 -23.43
N ALA A 10 -4.08 8.95 -22.50
CA ALA A 10 -3.63 7.56 -22.29
C ALA A 10 -4.25 6.56 -23.29
N GLY A 11 -5.08 7.04 -24.24
CA GLY A 11 -5.67 6.21 -25.28
C GLY A 11 -6.96 5.53 -24.90
N PHE A 12 -7.65 5.97 -23.86
CA PHE A 12 -8.99 5.52 -23.56
C PHE A 12 -10.05 6.30 -24.33
N GLU A 13 -11.06 5.59 -24.84
CA GLU A 13 -12.21 6.15 -25.52
C GLU A 13 -13.40 6.29 -24.56
N ASN A 14 -14.38 7.14 -24.92
CA ASN A 14 -15.61 7.34 -24.16
C ASN A 14 -15.37 7.67 -22.67
N ALA A 15 -14.28 8.39 -22.37
CA ALA A 15 -13.98 8.79 -21.00
C ALA A 15 -14.99 9.84 -20.51
N GLU A 16 -15.78 9.48 -19.50
CA GLU A 16 -16.84 10.31 -18.92
C GLU A 16 -16.84 10.22 -17.39
N LEU A 17 -17.34 11.26 -16.76
CA LEU A 17 -17.66 11.27 -15.33
C LEU A 17 -19.10 10.76 -15.17
N VAL A 18 -19.26 9.66 -14.44
CA VAL A 18 -20.57 8.99 -14.30
C VAL A 18 -21.37 9.62 -13.16
N GLU A 19 -20.75 9.76 -11.99
CA GLU A 19 -21.42 10.32 -10.80
C GLU A 19 -20.43 10.76 -9.72
N GLU A 20 -20.90 11.59 -8.77
CA GLU A 20 -20.22 11.84 -7.52
C GLU A 20 -20.61 10.77 -6.50
N THR A 21 -19.62 10.07 -5.91
CA THR A 21 -19.88 8.93 -5.00
C THR A 21 -20.31 9.33 -3.61
N GLY A 22 -20.27 10.64 -3.28
CA GLY A 22 -20.51 11.15 -1.92
C GLY A 22 -19.40 10.82 -0.92
N PHE A 23 -18.43 9.98 -1.30
CA PHE A 23 -17.29 9.63 -0.44
C PHE A 23 -16.15 10.63 -0.64
N ASN A 24 -15.90 11.46 0.35
CA ASN A 24 -14.87 12.50 0.29
C ASN A 24 -13.71 12.15 1.23
N SER A 25 -12.50 12.04 0.69
CA SER A 25 -11.30 11.78 1.49
C SER A 25 -10.85 12.98 2.33
N THR A 26 -11.25 14.19 1.94
CA THR A 26 -11.05 15.44 2.70
C THR A 26 -12.21 16.41 2.44
N PRO A 27 -12.39 17.49 3.25
CA PRO A 27 -13.40 18.52 2.98
C PRO A 27 -13.24 19.25 1.64
N LYS A 28 -12.06 19.15 1.00
CA LYS A 28 -11.73 19.81 -0.27
C LYS A 28 -11.74 18.86 -1.47
N THR A 29 -11.96 17.56 -1.25
CA THR A 29 -11.94 16.53 -2.31
C THR A 29 -13.32 15.91 -2.46
N ARG A 30 -13.70 15.60 -3.69
CA ARG A 30 -14.92 14.87 -4.02
C ARG A 30 -14.58 13.52 -4.61
N GLY A 31 -15.22 12.49 -4.10
CA GLY A 31 -15.15 11.16 -4.71
C GLY A 31 -16.02 11.11 -5.94
N VAL A 32 -15.47 10.68 -7.06
CA VAL A 32 -16.16 10.62 -8.36
C VAL A 32 -15.90 9.28 -9.05
N LEU A 33 -16.89 8.81 -9.78
CA LEU A 33 -16.81 7.61 -10.60
C LEU A 33 -16.61 7.99 -12.06
N PHE A 34 -15.56 7.45 -12.67
CA PHE A 34 -15.29 7.60 -14.10
C PHE A 34 -15.53 6.30 -14.83
N ARG A 35 -15.98 6.40 -16.09
CA ARG A 35 -16.01 5.29 -17.03
C ARG A 35 -15.13 5.64 -18.21
N ALA A 36 -14.38 4.66 -18.71
CA ALA A 36 -13.61 4.78 -19.93
C ALA A 36 -13.46 3.41 -20.59
N GLU A 37 -13.39 3.37 -21.91
CA GLU A 37 -13.28 2.15 -22.69
C GLU A 37 -11.88 2.04 -23.30
N LYS A 38 -11.31 0.85 -23.27
CA LYS A 38 -10.07 0.58 -23.98
C LYS A 38 -10.39 0.35 -25.46
N PRO A 39 -9.73 1.03 -26.41
CA PRO A 39 -9.99 0.82 -27.82
C PRO A 39 -9.81 -0.64 -28.20
N GLN A 40 -10.82 -1.21 -28.85
CA GLN A 40 -10.70 -2.53 -29.44
C GLN A 40 -9.89 -2.42 -30.70
N THR A 41 -8.70 -2.99 -30.74
CA THR A 41 -7.91 -3.13 -31.96
C THR A 41 -8.66 -4.09 -32.89
N ILE A 42 -9.42 -3.55 -33.83
CA ILE A 42 -10.05 -4.34 -34.89
C ILE A 42 -8.94 -4.71 -35.87
N THR A 43 -8.41 -5.91 -35.74
CA THR A 43 -7.59 -6.54 -36.77
C THR A 43 -8.50 -7.17 -37.81
N LYS A 44 -9.01 -6.35 -38.76
CA LYS A 44 -9.40 -6.83 -40.09
C LYS A 44 -8.49 -6.17 -41.07
N ILE A 45 -7.45 -6.86 -41.48
CA ILE A 45 -6.65 -6.55 -42.64
C ILE A 45 -7.29 -7.32 -43.80
N GLU A 46 -8.04 -6.63 -44.66
CA GLU A 46 -8.32 -7.12 -46.00
C GLU A 46 -7.04 -6.97 -46.83
N GLU A 47 -6.66 -8.08 -47.44
CA GLU A 47 -5.51 -8.30 -48.28
C GLU A 47 -5.69 -7.64 -49.63
N THR A 48 -4.97 -6.53 -49.92
CA THR A 48 -4.61 -6.14 -51.30
C THR A 48 -3.32 -5.34 -51.32
N ALA A 49 -2.30 -6.04 -51.76
CA ALA A 49 -1.17 -5.65 -52.63
C ALA A 49 -0.41 -4.33 -52.40
N THR A 50 0.81 -4.39 -51.94
CA THR A 50 2.10 -4.10 -52.59
C THR A 50 3.22 -4.03 -51.55
N PRO A 51 4.39 -4.65 -51.71
CA PRO A 51 5.38 -4.71 -50.67
C PRO A 51 6.16 -3.40 -50.59
N ILE A 52 5.82 -2.56 -49.63
CA ILE A 52 6.70 -1.47 -49.19
C ILE A 52 7.64 -2.08 -48.18
N GLN A 53 8.91 -2.20 -48.49
CA GLN A 53 9.97 -2.53 -47.57
C GLN A 53 10.08 -1.44 -46.51
N ILE A 54 9.40 -1.61 -45.39
CA ILE A 54 9.63 -0.80 -44.20
C ILE A 54 10.72 -1.48 -43.44
N MET A 55 11.93 -0.92 -43.47
CA MET A 55 12.99 -1.22 -42.52
C MET A 55 12.53 -0.80 -41.11
N ASN A 56 11.76 -1.64 -40.44
CA ASN A 56 11.46 -1.52 -39.03
C ASN A 56 12.22 -2.63 -38.31
N GLU A 57 13.52 -2.46 -38.19
CA GLU A 57 14.23 -3.10 -37.10
C GLU A 57 13.82 -2.43 -35.79
N LYS A 58 12.67 -2.89 -35.25
CA LYS A 58 12.36 -2.69 -33.83
C LYS A 58 13.46 -3.40 -33.07
N PRO A 59 14.28 -2.67 -32.26
CA PRO A 59 15.28 -3.36 -31.46
C PRO A 59 14.59 -4.46 -30.65
N PRO A 60 15.17 -5.66 -30.53
CA PRO A 60 14.56 -6.74 -29.79
C PRO A 60 14.28 -6.23 -28.37
N ILE A 61 13.00 -6.17 -28.02
CA ILE A 61 12.59 -5.96 -26.63
C ILE A 61 13.04 -7.22 -25.91
N THR A 62 14.29 -7.24 -25.47
CA THR A 62 14.75 -8.20 -24.50
C THR A 62 13.81 -8.07 -23.31
N PRO A 63 13.06 -9.13 -22.92
CA PRO A 63 12.28 -9.07 -21.71
C PRO A 63 13.30 -8.81 -20.60
N SER A 64 13.32 -7.58 -20.10
CA SER A 64 14.01 -7.26 -18.88
C SER A 64 13.55 -8.32 -17.89
N LYS A 65 14.47 -9.20 -17.45
CA LYS A 65 14.23 -10.07 -16.31
C LYS A 65 13.86 -9.14 -15.16
N ARG A 66 12.57 -8.92 -14.97
CA ARG A 66 12.07 -8.33 -13.72
C ARG A 66 12.46 -9.34 -12.65
N THR A 67 13.64 -9.17 -12.11
CA THR A 67 14.06 -9.89 -10.92
C THR A 67 12.95 -9.67 -9.89
N ARG A 68 12.40 -10.77 -9.37
CA ARG A 68 11.42 -10.66 -8.28
C ARG A 68 12.03 -9.78 -7.21
N PRO A 69 11.28 -8.79 -6.71
CA PRO A 69 11.78 -7.92 -5.66
C PRO A 69 12.22 -8.79 -4.47
N SER A 70 13.42 -8.53 -3.96
CA SER A 70 13.99 -9.26 -2.83
C SER A 70 13.53 -8.64 -1.52
N MET A 71 13.02 -9.45 -0.59
CA MET A 71 12.68 -8.97 0.76
C MET A 71 13.93 -8.53 1.53
N GLU A 72 15.08 -9.10 1.22
CA GLU A 72 16.36 -8.70 1.81
C GLU A 72 16.70 -7.24 1.46
N ALA A 73 16.43 -6.81 0.22
CA ALA A 73 16.60 -5.41 -0.17
C ALA A 73 15.67 -4.46 0.61
N VAL A 74 14.47 -4.92 0.97
CA VAL A 74 13.56 -4.15 1.84
C VAL A 74 14.10 -4.09 3.27
N VAL A 75 14.71 -5.17 3.78
CA VAL A 75 15.38 -5.19 5.09
C VAL A 75 16.54 -4.20 5.13
N GLU A 76 17.36 -4.12 4.08
CA GLU A 76 18.44 -3.13 3.97
C GLU A 76 17.88 -1.69 4.03
N LYS A 77 16.77 -1.44 3.34
CA LYS A 77 16.07 -0.14 3.42
C LYS A 77 15.57 0.16 4.83
N ALA A 78 15.09 -0.84 5.57
CA ALA A 78 14.68 -0.63 6.95
C ALA A 78 15.83 -0.13 7.83
N TYR A 79 17.03 -0.68 7.67
CA TYR A 79 18.22 -0.17 8.36
C TYR A 79 18.57 1.26 7.93
N ALA A 80 18.51 1.56 6.63
CA ALA A 80 18.76 2.91 6.11
C ALA A 80 17.76 3.95 6.64
N LEU A 81 16.54 3.52 6.98
CA LEU A 81 15.50 4.34 7.60
C LEU A 81 15.59 4.44 9.12
N GLY A 82 16.66 3.90 9.74
CA GLY A 82 16.96 4.03 11.16
C GLY A 82 16.39 2.90 12.04
N CYS A 83 15.91 1.82 11.46
CA CYS A 83 15.58 0.62 12.24
C CYS A 83 16.86 -0.02 12.80
N ARG A 84 16.80 -0.44 14.08
CA ARG A 84 17.94 -1.11 14.74
C ARG A 84 18.03 -2.58 14.38
N LYS A 85 16.87 -3.21 14.18
CA LYS A 85 16.75 -4.61 13.74
C LYS A 85 15.57 -4.74 12.79
N ALA A 86 15.75 -5.55 11.76
CA ALA A 86 14.70 -5.96 10.84
C ALA A 86 14.87 -7.45 10.55
N LYS A 87 13.79 -8.22 10.62
CA LYS A 87 13.80 -9.67 10.41
C LYS A 87 12.61 -10.08 9.58
N ILE A 88 12.86 -10.85 8.53
CA ILE A 88 11.80 -11.52 7.78
C ILE A 88 11.25 -12.65 8.64
N ILE A 89 9.93 -12.69 8.79
CA ILE A 89 9.19 -13.69 9.55
C ILE A 89 8.06 -14.26 8.69
N ASP A 90 7.61 -15.45 9.03
CA ASP A 90 6.35 -15.99 8.53
C ASP A 90 5.19 -15.34 9.29
N THR A 91 4.15 -14.89 8.57
CA THR A 91 2.98 -14.26 9.19
C THR A 91 2.24 -15.20 10.13
N GLN A 92 2.30 -16.51 9.89
CA GLN A 92 1.71 -17.53 10.78
C GLN A 92 2.36 -17.57 12.17
N THR A 93 3.57 -17.03 12.32
CA THR A 93 4.24 -16.93 13.62
C THR A 93 3.72 -15.77 14.48
N VAL A 94 2.90 -14.89 13.91
CA VAL A 94 2.31 -13.76 14.64
C VAL A 94 1.14 -14.26 15.50
N ILE A 95 1.28 -14.13 16.81
CA ILE A 95 0.26 -14.56 17.76
C ILE A 95 -0.77 -13.46 17.95
N ILE A 96 -2.04 -13.74 17.57
CA ILE A 96 -3.17 -12.82 17.71
C ILE A 96 -4.15 -13.41 18.72
N GLN A 97 -4.34 -12.73 19.85
CA GLN A 97 -5.13 -13.24 20.97
C GLN A 97 -6.05 -12.18 21.58
N LYS A 98 -7.22 -12.63 22.04
CA LYS A 98 -8.28 -11.76 22.60
C LYS A 98 -7.86 -11.02 23.87
N TRP A 99 -7.00 -11.63 24.71
CA TRP A 99 -6.59 -11.03 25.98
C TRP A 99 -5.85 -9.68 25.79
N VAL A 100 -5.20 -9.47 24.65
CA VAL A 100 -4.53 -8.19 24.35
C VAL A 100 -5.53 -7.05 24.35
N ARG A 101 -6.75 -7.28 23.83
CA ARG A 101 -7.81 -6.27 23.82
C ARG A 101 -8.35 -5.97 25.22
N TRP A 102 -8.32 -6.96 26.11
CA TRP A 102 -8.69 -6.74 27.50
C TRP A 102 -7.70 -5.85 28.25
N LYS A 103 -6.41 -5.93 27.93
CA LYS A 103 -5.43 -4.95 28.43
C LYS A 103 -5.78 -3.52 28.01
N CYS A 104 -6.22 -3.34 26.77
CA CYS A 104 -6.68 -2.02 26.31
C CYS A 104 -7.96 -1.59 27.04
N LEU A 105 -8.93 -2.50 27.23
CA LEU A 105 -10.17 -2.21 27.94
C LEU A 105 -9.93 -1.72 29.36
N TYR A 106 -9.05 -2.39 30.11
CA TYR A 106 -8.82 -2.11 31.52
C TYR A 106 -7.72 -1.11 31.82
N GLY A 107 -6.78 -0.89 30.91
CA GLY A 107 -5.58 -0.11 31.22
C GLY A 107 -5.16 0.94 30.19
N CYS A 108 -5.84 1.04 29.06
CA CYS A 108 -5.45 2.02 28.04
C CYS A 108 -6.21 3.37 28.20
N PRO A 109 -5.52 4.48 28.44
CA PRO A 109 -6.15 5.78 28.55
C PRO A 109 -6.80 6.28 27.25
N PHE A 110 -6.49 5.64 26.12
CA PHE A 110 -7.02 5.94 24.79
C PHE A 110 -8.12 4.99 24.35
N TYR A 111 -8.56 4.05 25.21
CA TYR A 111 -9.66 3.16 24.87
C TYR A 111 -10.89 3.92 24.40
N ASN A 112 -11.47 3.52 23.26
CA ASN A 112 -12.63 4.15 22.63
C ASN A 112 -12.46 5.63 22.25
N LYS A 113 -11.25 6.11 22.03
CA LYS A 113 -10.99 7.52 21.67
C LYS A 113 -10.63 7.71 20.20
N ASP A 114 -10.07 6.72 19.53
CA ASP A 114 -9.65 6.81 18.14
C ASP A 114 -9.63 5.44 17.47
N GLY A 115 -9.39 5.39 16.15
CA GLY A 115 -9.36 4.17 15.36
C GLY A 115 -8.14 3.25 15.59
N TYR A 116 -7.17 3.66 16.39
CA TYR A 116 -6.00 2.84 16.75
C TYR A 116 -6.21 2.04 18.02
N HIS A 117 -7.23 2.38 18.79
CA HIS A 117 -7.52 1.77 20.08
C HIS A 117 -8.87 1.04 20.08
N PRO A 118 -8.98 -0.12 20.76
CA PRO A 118 -10.25 -0.80 20.92
C PRO A 118 -11.32 0.11 21.58
N PRO A 119 -12.58 -0.08 21.26
CA PRO A 119 -13.18 -1.04 20.34
C PRO A 119 -13.10 -0.65 18.86
N LEU A 120 -12.69 0.58 18.53
CA LEU A 120 -12.69 1.14 17.18
C LEU A 120 -11.60 0.55 16.27
N ALA A 121 -10.50 0.07 16.83
CA ALA A 121 -9.47 -0.64 16.08
C ALA A 121 -9.98 -2.02 15.58
N PRO A 122 -9.44 -2.56 14.46
CA PRO A 122 -9.82 -3.86 13.95
C PRO A 122 -9.84 -4.96 15.00
N GLY A 123 -10.81 -5.84 14.91
CA GLY A 123 -10.98 -6.97 15.82
C GLY A 123 -9.88 -8.02 15.69
N VAL A 124 -9.91 -9.02 16.56
CA VAL A 124 -8.96 -10.15 16.55
C VAL A 124 -9.14 -10.98 15.28
N GLU A 125 -10.37 -11.23 14.88
CA GLU A 125 -10.69 -12.04 13.71
C GLU A 125 -10.33 -11.29 12.41
N GLU A 126 -10.69 -10.02 12.28
CA GLU A 126 -10.32 -9.17 11.15
C GLU A 126 -8.80 -9.05 11.00
N THR A 127 -8.07 -8.90 12.12
CA THR A 127 -6.60 -8.87 12.11
C THR A 127 -6.02 -10.21 11.64
N ARG A 128 -6.63 -11.32 12.03
CA ARG A 128 -6.22 -12.66 11.63
C ARG A 128 -6.47 -12.90 10.14
N GLU A 129 -7.63 -12.49 9.64
CA GLU A 129 -7.99 -12.56 8.22
C GLU A 129 -7.01 -11.73 7.38
N MET A 130 -6.76 -10.49 7.75
CA MET A 130 -5.81 -9.60 7.07
C MET A 130 -4.40 -10.21 7.04
N LEU A 131 -3.88 -10.71 8.16
CA LEU A 131 -2.57 -11.36 8.19
C LEU A 131 -2.52 -12.65 7.38
N GLY A 132 -3.65 -13.34 7.22
CA GLY A 132 -3.80 -14.52 6.36
C GLY A 132 -3.60 -14.24 4.87
N GLU A 133 -3.76 -13.01 4.43
CA GLU A 133 -3.47 -12.60 3.05
C GLU A 133 -1.96 -12.51 2.73
N TYR A 134 -1.11 -12.58 3.75
CA TYR A 134 0.33 -12.46 3.62
C TYR A 134 1.01 -13.76 4.05
N THR A 135 2.05 -14.16 3.36
CA THR A 135 2.89 -15.29 3.75
C THR A 135 4.09 -14.85 4.58
N ARG A 136 4.56 -13.64 4.35
CA ARG A 136 5.76 -13.10 5.03
C ARG A 136 5.54 -11.67 5.49
N ALA A 137 6.22 -11.32 6.57
CA ALA A 137 6.29 -9.96 7.08
C ALA A 137 7.74 -9.61 7.48
N ILE A 138 8.01 -8.33 7.63
CA ILE A 138 9.27 -7.84 8.19
C ILE A 138 8.97 -7.27 9.57
N LEU A 139 9.48 -7.94 10.60
CA LEU A 139 9.41 -7.45 11.96
C LEU A 139 10.48 -6.36 12.16
N LEU A 140 10.04 -5.16 12.51
CA LEU A 140 10.91 -4.00 12.71
C LEU A 140 11.09 -3.73 14.20
N ASN A 141 12.32 -3.37 14.58
CA ASN A 141 12.65 -2.83 15.88
C ASN A 141 13.50 -1.57 15.68
N GLY A 142 13.19 -0.50 16.40
CA GLY A 142 13.83 0.78 16.20
C GLY A 142 13.66 1.73 17.38
N PRO A 143 13.88 3.02 17.16
CA PRO A 143 13.58 4.07 18.14
C PRO A 143 12.13 4.00 18.59
N LYS A 144 11.86 4.35 19.85
CA LYS A 144 10.49 4.34 20.39
C LYS A 144 9.61 5.43 19.74
N GLY A 145 8.32 5.16 19.68
CA GLY A 145 7.28 6.12 19.31
C GLY A 145 7.27 6.47 17.82
N LYS A 146 7.05 7.74 17.53
CA LYS A 146 6.83 8.27 16.17
C LYS A 146 7.92 7.89 15.16
N ALA A 147 9.19 7.88 15.57
CA ALA A 147 10.29 7.61 14.65
C ALA A 147 10.24 6.20 14.04
N LEU A 148 9.83 5.18 14.82
CA LEU A 148 9.65 3.83 14.29
C LEU A 148 8.42 3.75 13.38
N THR A 149 7.33 4.42 13.74
CA THR A 149 6.13 4.49 12.90
C THR A 149 6.43 5.16 11.55
N ASP A 150 7.12 6.29 11.55
CA ASP A 150 7.51 7.00 10.33
C ASP A 150 8.45 6.14 9.46
N ALA A 151 9.39 5.41 10.08
CA ALA A 151 10.25 4.49 9.37
C ALA A 151 9.46 3.35 8.71
N ALA A 152 8.47 2.77 9.42
CA ALA A 152 7.63 1.70 8.91
C ALA A 152 6.77 2.18 7.71
N VAL A 153 6.13 3.34 7.81
CA VAL A 153 5.31 3.91 6.72
C VAL A 153 6.17 4.28 5.50
N ARG A 154 7.37 4.84 5.71
CA ARG A 154 8.31 5.08 4.61
C ARG A 154 8.78 3.80 3.96
N LEU A 155 9.04 2.76 4.75
CA LEU A 155 9.46 1.46 4.26
C LEU A 155 8.36 0.80 3.40
N GLU A 156 7.08 0.94 3.78
CA GLU A 156 5.95 0.53 2.95
C GLU A 156 6.02 1.16 1.57
N GLY A 157 6.21 2.50 1.48
CA GLY A 157 6.36 3.21 0.22
C GLY A 157 7.57 2.74 -0.60
N GLU A 158 8.71 2.43 0.03
CA GLU A 158 9.88 1.88 -0.66
C GLU A 158 9.62 0.44 -1.14
N ALA A 159 8.99 -0.40 -0.33
CA ALA A 159 8.60 -1.75 -0.73
C ALA A 159 7.64 -1.73 -1.93
N TYR A 160 6.66 -0.82 -1.93
CA TYR A 160 5.76 -0.62 -3.07
C TYR A 160 6.54 -0.28 -4.36
N LYS A 161 7.49 0.67 -4.30
CA LYS A 161 8.35 1.02 -5.44
C LYS A 161 9.20 -0.15 -5.94
N MET A 162 9.59 -1.07 -5.05
CA MET A 162 10.29 -2.30 -5.39
C MET A 162 9.39 -3.37 -6.01
N GLY A 163 8.07 -3.16 -6.07
CA GLY A 163 7.10 -4.08 -6.67
C GLY A 163 6.30 -4.93 -5.68
N PHE A 164 6.42 -4.69 -4.38
CA PHE A 164 5.53 -5.29 -3.37
C PHE A 164 4.25 -4.47 -3.25
N TYR A 165 3.37 -4.59 -4.23
CA TYR A 165 2.16 -3.76 -4.37
C TYR A 165 1.15 -3.90 -3.21
N LYS A 166 1.22 -4.99 -2.45
CA LYS A 166 0.43 -5.23 -1.23
C LYS A 166 1.18 -4.89 0.06
N ALA A 167 2.33 -4.20 -0.01
CA ALA A 167 3.04 -3.82 1.20
C ALA A 167 2.13 -2.99 2.11
N PHE A 168 2.11 -3.33 3.39
CA PHE A 168 1.30 -2.66 4.40
C PHE A 168 2.06 -2.55 5.72
N ALA A 169 2.15 -1.35 6.28
CA ALA A 169 2.80 -1.10 7.56
C ALA A 169 1.79 -1.19 8.71
N LEU A 170 1.85 -2.29 9.47
CA LEU A 170 1.06 -2.44 10.69
C LEU A 170 1.78 -1.74 11.85
N THR A 171 1.27 -0.59 12.26
CA THR A 171 1.86 0.24 13.31
C THR A 171 0.92 0.35 14.51
N ALA A 172 1.50 0.48 15.71
CA ALA A 172 0.73 0.63 16.95
C ALA A 172 0.34 2.09 17.23
N LEU A 173 0.88 3.04 16.50
CA LEU A 173 0.65 4.48 16.69
C LEU A 173 0.45 5.15 15.33
N PRO A 174 -0.41 6.17 15.23
CA PRO A 174 -0.56 6.94 14.02
C PRO A 174 0.73 7.66 13.64
N SER A 175 0.99 7.76 12.35
CA SER A 175 2.05 8.60 11.82
C SER A 175 1.74 10.06 12.21
N GLY A 176 2.64 10.71 12.95
CA GLY A 176 2.42 12.07 13.45
C GLY A 176 1.87 12.18 14.88
N ALA A 177 1.45 11.13 15.52
CA ALA A 177 1.09 11.14 16.94
C ALA A 177 2.35 11.12 17.82
N GLY A 178 3.07 12.23 17.86
CA GLY A 178 4.16 12.48 18.78
C GLY A 178 3.65 13.08 20.09
N GLY A 179 2.84 12.36 20.83
CA GLY A 179 2.65 12.65 22.25
C GLY A 179 3.82 11.99 23.00
N GLU A 180 4.74 12.74 23.54
CA GLU A 180 5.62 12.24 24.58
C GLU A 180 4.75 11.65 25.68
N SER A 181 4.79 10.34 25.85
CA SER A 181 4.28 9.72 27.07
C SER A 181 5.12 10.29 28.19
N LYS A 182 4.56 11.20 28.98
CA LYS A 182 5.17 11.62 30.24
C LYS A 182 5.43 10.35 31.04
N PRO A 183 6.66 10.10 31.50
CA PRO A 183 6.91 8.99 32.36
C PRO A 183 6.20 9.20 33.69
N GLY A 184 5.31 8.28 34.05
CA GLY A 184 4.97 7.92 35.40
C GLY A 184 4.30 9.00 36.26
N ALA A 185 3.03 8.74 36.51
CA ALA A 185 2.56 8.84 37.89
C ALA A 185 2.29 7.41 38.36
N ALA A 186 3.08 6.97 39.30
CA ALA A 186 2.84 5.79 40.08
C ALA A 186 1.59 5.95 40.93
#